data_769261deb80a2b56d3214d37c98d9f10
#
_entry.id   769261deb80a2b56d3214d37c98d9f10
#
_cell.length_a   1.000
_cell.length_b   1.000
_cell.length_c   1.000
_cell.angle_alpha   90.00
_cell.angle_beta   90.00
_cell.angle_gamma   90.00
#
_symmetry.space_group_name_H-M   'P 1'
#
loop_
_entity.id
_entity.type
_entity.pdbx_description
1 polymer ?
#
loop_
_entity_poly.entity_id
_entity_poly.type
_entity_poly.pdbx_seq_one_letter_code
_entity_poly.pdbx_strand_id
1 'polypeptide(L)'
;MNFEITPKSTETYLKWDDARLYCFALNIDGKTGWRLPTINELVEIYYTQHNLRLDNYWSSTVACDDTYAEMFAFHRHLERRGSKSWGQYVRAVRSID
;
A
#
# COMPACT_ATOMS: atom_id res chain seq x y z
N MET A 1 8.52 -6.16 12.72
CA MET A 1 8.37 -5.89 11.26
C MET A 1 9.72 -5.57 10.65
N ASN A 2 9.96 -6.03 9.43
CA ASN A 2 11.18 -5.74 8.69
C ASN A 2 11.04 -4.52 7.78
N PHE A 3 10.07 -3.71 8.04
CA PHE A 3 9.78 -2.51 7.25
C PHE A 3 9.16 -1.44 8.14
N GLU A 4 9.23 -0.21 7.68
CA GLU A 4 8.53 0.90 8.34
C GLU A 4 7.45 1.44 7.42
N ILE A 5 6.41 2.01 8.01
CA ILE A 5 5.28 2.58 7.28
C ILE A 5 5.33 4.11 7.38
N THR A 6 4.87 4.78 6.32
CA THR A 6 4.82 6.24 6.31
C THR A 6 3.79 6.80 7.29
N PRO A 7 3.97 8.06 7.72
CA PRO A 7 2.96 8.74 8.54
C PRO A 7 1.62 8.84 7.83
N LYS A 8 0.55 8.90 8.61
CA LYS A 8 -0.80 9.02 8.07
C LYS A 8 -0.96 10.24 7.15
N SER A 9 -0.22 11.29 7.40
CA SER A 9 -0.28 12.51 6.58
C SER A 9 0.10 12.28 5.12
N THR A 10 0.77 11.17 4.81
CA THR A 10 1.15 10.81 3.45
C THR A 10 0.09 9.97 2.73
N GLU A 11 -0.94 9.53 3.45
CA GLU A 11 -1.98 8.70 2.86
C GLU A 11 -2.68 9.42 1.72
N THR A 12 -2.89 8.73 0.61
CA THR A 12 -3.52 9.30 -0.57
C THR A 12 -4.41 8.27 -1.25
N TYR A 13 -5.10 8.68 -2.30
CA TYR A 13 -6.07 7.85 -3.02
C TYR A 13 -5.74 7.98 -4.50
N LEU A 14 -5.20 6.93 -5.10
CA LEU A 14 -4.67 6.97 -6.45
C LEU A 14 -4.96 5.68 -7.21
N LYS A 15 -4.88 5.74 -8.55
CA LYS A 15 -4.82 4.56 -9.40
C LYS A 15 -3.50 3.84 -9.15
N TRP A 16 -3.46 2.56 -9.47
CA TRP A 16 -2.32 1.71 -9.08
C TRP A 16 -0.97 2.19 -9.63
N ASP A 17 -0.90 2.53 -10.92
CA ASP A 17 0.36 3.00 -11.51
C ASP A 17 0.81 4.32 -10.88
N ASP A 18 -0.12 5.22 -10.62
CA ASP A 18 0.17 6.49 -9.96
C ASP A 18 0.59 6.26 -8.52
N ALA A 19 0.00 5.26 -7.86
CA ALA A 19 0.36 4.89 -6.50
C ALA A 19 1.80 4.41 -6.41
N ARG A 20 2.24 3.58 -7.36
CA ARG A 20 3.62 3.12 -7.43
C ARG A 20 4.59 4.30 -7.58
N LEU A 21 4.30 5.19 -8.52
CA LEU A 21 5.15 6.37 -8.76
C LEU A 21 5.18 7.30 -7.56
N TYR A 22 4.04 7.49 -6.93
CA TYR A 22 3.94 8.32 -5.73
C TYR A 22 4.86 7.79 -4.62
N CYS A 23 4.78 6.49 -4.33
CA CYS A 23 5.62 5.88 -3.31
C CYS A 23 7.09 6.00 -3.66
N PHE A 24 7.45 5.70 -4.90
CA PHE A 24 8.83 5.75 -5.36
C PHE A 24 9.43 7.15 -5.19
N ALA A 25 8.63 8.17 -5.38
CA ALA A 25 9.08 9.56 -5.32
C ALA A 25 9.17 10.12 -3.90
N LEU A 26 8.66 9.40 -2.90
CA LEU A 26 8.64 9.91 -1.52
C LEU A 26 10.04 10.05 -0.95
N ASN A 27 10.26 11.19 -0.30
CA ASN A 27 11.43 11.44 0.52
C ASN A 27 10.91 12.01 1.84
N ILE A 28 11.08 11.26 2.92
CA ILE A 28 10.58 11.66 4.23
C ILE A 28 11.77 11.76 5.18
N ASP A 29 12.09 12.99 5.56
CA ASP A 29 13.24 13.28 6.43
C ASP A 29 14.55 12.69 5.89
N GLY A 30 14.73 12.75 4.57
CA GLY A 30 15.92 12.23 3.91
C GLY A 30 15.87 10.75 3.60
N LYS A 31 14.82 10.03 4.01
CA LYS A 31 14.67 8.60 3.71
C LYS A 31 13.97 8.41 2.38
N THR A 32 14.53 7.54 1.56
CA THR A 32 14.00 7.15 0.26
C THR A 32 13.84 5.62 0.20
N GLY A 33 13.46 5.09 -0.94
CA GLY A 33 13.24 3.65 -1.07
C GLY A 33 11.85 3.21 -0.65
N TRP A 34 10.92 4.14 -0.64
CA TRP A 34 9.51 3.85 -0.33
C TRP A 34 8.85 3.12 -1.49
N ARG A 35 7.92 2.24 -1.17
CA ARG A 35 7.22 1.41 -2.15
C ARG A 35 5.84 1.05 -1.63
N LEU A 36 5.00 0.49 -2.52
CA LEU A 36 3.75 -0.12 -2.09
C LEU A 36 4.07 -1.36 -1.25
N PRO A 37 3.29 -1.62 -0.20
CA PRO A 37 3.47 -2.82 0.60
C PRO A 37 3.03 -4.06 -0.17
N THR A 38 3.63 -5.20 0.17
CA THR A 38 3.13 -6.49 -0.29
C THR A 38 1.84 -6.83 0.47
N ILE A 39 1.10 -7.84 -0.02
CA ILE A 39 -0.09 -8.32 0.70
C ILE A 39 0.29 -8.79 2.10
N ASN A 40 1.38 -9.54 2.24
CA ASN A 40 1.81 -10.01 3.57
C ASN A 40 2.14 -8.85 4.51
N GLU A 41 2.73 -7.79 3.98
CA GLU A 41 3.00 -6.60 4.78
C GLU A 41 1.72 -5.89 5.20
N LEU A 42 0.73 -5.81 4.30
CA LEU A 42 -0.58 -5.23 4.66
C LEU A 42 -1.28 -6.04 5.73
N VAL A 43 -1.20 -7.37 5.67
CA VAL A 43 -1.74 -8.23 6.72
C VAL A 43 -1.06 -7.95 8.06
N GLU A 44 0.27 -7.82 8.07
CA GLU A 44 0.99 -7.50 9.29
C GLU A 44 0.62 -6.13 9.82
N ILE A 45 0.49 -5.14 8.94
CA ILE A 45 0.03 -3.79 9.31
C ILE A 45 -1.36 -3.86 9.94
N TYR A 46 -2.25 -4.66 9.37
CA TYR A 46 -3.60 -4.81 9.90
C TYR A 46 -3.58 -5.24 11.38
N TYR A 47 -2.67 -6.15 11.74
CA TYR A 47 -2.59 -6.64 13.12
C TYR A 47 -1.79 -5.75 14.08
N THR A 48 -0.96 -4.86 13.56
CA THR A 48 -0.03 -4.10 14.41
C THR A 48 -0.25 -2.59 14.42
N GLN A 49 -0.96 -2.04 13.44
CA GLN A 49 -1.20 -0.61 13.32
C GLN A 49 -2.69 -0.31 13.48
N HIS A 50 -2.99 0.88 14.01
CA HIS A 50 -4.37 1.24 14.30
C HIS A 50 -4.82 2.56 13.67
N ASN A 51 -3.97 3.17 12.84
CA ASN A 51 -4.28 4.46 12.22
C ASN A 51 -4.58 4.35 10.72
N LEU A 52 -4.94 3.16 10.24
CA LEU A 52 -5.37 2.96 8.87
C LEU A 52 -6.89 2.92 8.79
N ARG A 53 -7.41 3.31 7.63
CA ARG A 53 -8.84 3.30 7.38
C ARG A 53 -9.34 1.87 7.24
N LEU A 54 -10.58 1.63 7.61
CA LEU A 54 -11.24 0.36 7.34
C LEU A 54 -11.74 0.37 5.89
N ASP A 55 -10.80 0.32 4.96
CA ASP A 55 -11.05 0.43 3.53
C ASP A 55 -9.98 -0.37 2.77
N ASN A 56 -9.94 -0.23 1.45
CA ASN A 56 -9.02 -0.97 0.60
C ASN A 56 -7.72 -0.20 0.42
N TYR A 57 -6.59 -0.91 0.52
CA TYR A 57 -5.27 -0.35 0.27
C TYR A 57 -4.58 -1.17 -0.82
N TRP A 58 -3.98 -0.46 -1.78
CA TRP A 58 -3.20 -1.11 -2.84
C TRP A 58 -1.99 -1.85 -2.28
N SER A 59 -1.72 -3.02 -2.84
CA SER A 59 -0.45 -3.73 -2.65
C SER A 59 0.43 -3.58 -3.89
N SER A 60 1.68 -4.00 -3.77
CA SER A 60 2.60 -4.07 -4.90
C SER A 60 2.37 -5.28 -5.80
N THR A 61 1.50 -6.20 -5.39
CA THR A 61 1.29 -7.47 -6.07
C THR A 61 0.37 -7.30 -7.26
N VAL A 62 0.83 -7.70 -8.43
CA VAL A 62 0.03 -7.70 -9.66
C VAL A 62 -0.75 -9.01 -9.70
N ALA A 63 -2.03 -8.93 -10.08
CA ALA A 63 -2.83 -10.13 -10.30
C ALA A 63 -2.41 -10.80 -11.62
N CYS A 64 -2.99 -11.98 -11.91
CA CYS A 64 -2.65 -12.74 -13.11
C CYS A 64 -2.83 -11.96 -14.40
N ASP A 65 -3.76 -11.01 -14.40
CA ASP A 65 -4.06 -10.15 -15.54
C ASP A 65 -3.47 -8.78 -15.30
N ASP A 66 -2.78 -8.22 -16.30
CA ASP A 66 -2.11 -6.91 -16.20
C ASP A 66 -3.07 -5.76 -15.87
N THR A 67 -4.36 -5.95 -16.02
CA THR A 67 -5.35 -4.90 -15.75
C THR A 67 -5.76 -4.84 -14.29
N TYR A 68 -5.35 -5.82 -13.47
CA TYR A 68 -5.72 -5.90 -12.04
C TYR A 68 -4.49 -5.94 -11.16
N ALA A 69 -4.64 -5.39 -9.96
CA ALA A 69 -3.65 -5.51 -8.91
C ALA A 69 -4.34 -5.98 -7.64
N GLU A 70 -3.57 -6.56 -6.72
CA GLU A 70 -4.14 -7.02 -5.47
C GLU A 70 -4.15 -5.90 -4.44
N MET A 71 -5.16 -5.92 -3.61
CA MET A 71 -5.32 -4.97 -2.51
C MET A 71 -5.80 -5.73 -1.28
N PHE A 72 -5.65 -5.12 -0.12
CA PHE A 72 -6.15 -5.69 1.13
C PHE A 72 -7.30 -4.84 1.65
N ALA A 73 -8.42 -5.49 1.91
CA ALA A 73 -9.62 -4.84 2.43
C ALA A 73 -9.59 -4.91 3.96
N PHE A 74 -9.18 -3.80 4.59
CA PHE A 74 -9.05 -3.75 6.05
C PHE A 74 -10.39 -3.94 6.76
N HIS A 75 -11.48 -3.54 6.13
CA HIS A 75 -12.83 -3.69 6.70
C HIS A 75 -13.37 -5.10 6.60
N ARG A 76 -12.72 -5.99 5.82
CA ARG A 76 -13.17 -7.36 5.58
C ARG A 76 -12.12 -8.42 5.93
N HIS A 77 -10.93 -8.01 6.33
CA HIS A 77 -9.80 -8.90 6.64
C HIS A 77 -9.44 -9.84 5.50
N LEU A 78 -9.51 -9.40 4.25
CA LEU A 78 -9.20 -10.29 3.14
C LEU A 78 -8.55 -9.55 1.97
N GLU A 79 -7.84 -10.33 1.18
CA GLU A 79 -7.28 -9.87 -0.09
C GLU A 79 -8.39 -9.75 -1.12
N ARG A 80 -8.23 -8.78 -2.01
CA ARG A 80 -9.14 -8.57 -3.13
C ARG A 80 -8.34 -8.14 -4.34
N ARG A 81 -8.97 -8.25 -5.52
CA ARG A 81 -8.42 -7.69 -6.74
C ARG A 81 -9.19 -6.43 -7.10
N GLY A 82 -8.45 -5.43 -7.56
CA GLY A 82 -9.06 -4.20 -8.03
C GLY A 82 -8.52 -3.85 -9.39
N SER A 83 -9.38 -3.26 -10.23
CA SER A 83 -8.94 -2.74 -11.51
C SER A 83 -7.92 -1.63 -11.27
N LYS A 84 -6.80 -1.67 -12.00
CA LYS A 84 -5.77 -0.62 -11.91
C LYS A 84 -6.29 0.75 -12.30
N SER A 85 -7.43 0.80 -13.01
CA SER A 85 -8.06 2.07 -13.37
C SER A 85 -8.89 2.68 -12.25
N TRP A 86 -9.10 1.96 -11.17
CA TRP A 86 -9.80 2.47 -9.98
C TRP A 86 -8.80 3.09 -9.02
N GLY A 87 -9.24 4.12 -8.28
CA GLY A 87 -8.47 4.63 -7.16
C GLY A 87 -8.67 3.76 -5.92
N GLN A 88 -7.62 3.61 -5.13
CA GLN A 88 -7.68 3.00 -3.81
C GLN A 88 -6.73 3.76 -2.90
N TYR A 89 -6.82 3.51 -1.59
CA TYR A 89 -5.93 4.16 -0.63
C TYR A 89 -4.52 3.63 -0.75
N VAL A 90 -3.57 4.48 -0.41
CA VAL A 90 -2.14 4.22 -0.56
C VAL A 90 -1.40 4.61 0.70
N ARG A 91 -0.65 3.69 1.26
CA ARG A 91 0.35 3.95 2.29
C ARG A 91 1.62 3.25 1.84
N ALA A 92 2.72 3.96 1.92
CA ALA A 92 4.00 3.40 1.49
C ALA A 92 4.72 2.74 2.65
N VAL A 93 5.57 1.78 2.31
CA VAL A 93 6.47 1.13 3.27
C VAL A 93 7.90 1.19 2.73
N ARG A 94 8.86 0.97 3.61
CA ARG A 94 10.27 0.99 3.29
C ARG A 94 10.93 -0.15 4.05
N SER A 95 11.72 -0.95 3.34
CA SER A 95 12.44 -2.07 3.97
C SER A 95 13.50 -1.53 4.93
N ILE A 96 13.62 -2.19 6.07
CA ILE A 96 14.62 -1.88 7.09
C ILE A 96 15.53 -3.09 7.21
N ASP A 97 16.82 -2.89 6.96
CA ASP A 97 17.80 -3.98 7.06
C ASP A 97 18.82 -3.69 8.16
#